data_cca603e41590d0a899a0343e0022c47c
#
_entry.id   cca603e41590d0a899a0343e0022c47c
#
_cell.length_a   1.000
_cell.length_b   1.000
_cell.length_c   1.000
_cell.angle_alpha   90.00
_cell.angle_beta   90.00
_cell.angle_gamma   90.00
#
_symmetry.space_group_name_H-M   'P 1'
#
loop_
_entity.id
_entity.type
_entity.pdbx_description
1 polymer ?
#
loop_
_entity_poly.entity_id
_entity_poly.type
_entity_poly.pdbx_seq_one_letter_code
_entity_poly.pdbx_strand_id
1 'polypeptide(L)'
;MYHRQRVMYRKQRGLSITTLLVVAVILVFGAIGFMKIGPAYLEYFKVKKAIHAAALEGRAATVADVRKSFDRQAVMDDINVIGSQDLDVSKEGNEVVVAFAYSKKVGLFGNVSLLIEFAGTSNQ
;
A
#
# COMPACT_ATOMS: atom_id res chain seq x y z
N MET A 1 -8.28 27.55 49.80
CA MET A 1 -7.91 26.18 49.50
C MET A 1 -8.75 25.59 48.39
N TYR A 2 -10.03 25.80 48.46
CA TYR A 2 -10.94 25.20 47.46
C TYR A 2 -10.83 25.80 46.08
N HIS A 3 -10.37 27.00 45.98
CA HIS A 3 -10.33 27.77 44.74
C HIS A 3 -9.38 27.22 43.73
N ARG A 4 -8.32 26.55 44.15
CA ARG A 4 -7.30 25.99 43.27
C ARG A 4 -7.85 24.92 42.36
N GLN A 5 -8.68 24.07 42.90
CA GLN A 5 -9.23 22.97 42.10
C GLN A 5 -10.19 23.46 41.02
N ARG A 6 -10.93 24.52 41.31
CA ARG A 6 -11.85 25.09 40.31
C ARG A 6 -11.13 25.66 39.10
N VAL A 7 -9.98 26.27 39.33
CA VAL A 7 -9.18 26.83 38.23
C VAL A 7 -8.71 25.73 37.29
N MET A 8 -8.34 24.60 37.80
CA MET A 8 -7.90 23.46 36.99
C MET A 8 -9.02 22.95 36.09
N TYR A 9 -10.20 22.83 36.62
CA TYR A 9 -11.34 22.38 35.80
C TYR A 9 -11.64 23.31 34.64
N ARG A 10 -11.54 24.59 34.86
CA ARG A 10 -11.78 25.59 33.84
C ARG A 10 -10.81 25.47 32.69
N LYS A 11 -9.55 25.25 32.98
CA LYS A 11 -8.52 25.07 31.93
C LYS A 11 -8.82 23.88 31.05
N GLN A 12 -9.21 22.77 31.64
CA GLN A 12 -9.53 21.58 30.88
C GLN A 12 -10.74 21.78 29.98
N ARG A 13 -11.76 22.48 30.45
CA ARG A 13 -12.94 22.77 29.64
C ARG A 13 -12.60 23.66 28.45
N GLY A 14 -11.77 24.69 28.66
CA GLY A 14 -11.42 25.63 27.64
C GLY A 14 -10.71 24.96 26.47
N LEU A 15 -9.92 23.94 26.75
CA LEU A 15 -9.20 23.21 25.72
C LEU A 15 -10.08 22.19 25.01
N SER A 16 -11.07 21.61 25.70
CA SER A 16 -11.73 20.41 25.19
C SER A 16 -12.60 20.64 23.95
N ILE A 17 -13.28 21.78 23.83
CA ILE A 17 -14.20 21.98 22.70
C ILE A 17 -13.46 22.18 21.39
N THR A 18 -12.54 23.12 21.34
CA THR A 18 -11.76 23.39 20.12
C THR A 18 -10.88 22.21 19.78
N THR A 19 -10.20 21.66 20.79
CA THR A 19 -9.34 20.49 20.60
C THR A 19 -10.14 19.29 20.12
N LEU A 20 -11.33 19.08 20.68
CA LEU A 20 -12.18 17.97 20.28
C LEU A 20 -12.60 18.09 18.82
N LEU A 21 -12.96 19.28 18.36
CA LEU A 21 -13.31 19.51 16.96
C LEU A 21 -12.14 19.24 16.02
N VAL A 22 -10.96 19.75 16.37
CA VAL A 22 -9.75 19.55 15.55
C VAL A 22 -9.41 18.06 15.47
N VAL A 23 -9.44 17.37 16.59
CA VAL A 23 -9.15 15.93 16.63
C VAL A 23 -10.19 15.16 15.81
N ALA A 24 -11.46 15.52 15.92
CA ALA A 24 -12.51 14.85 15.16
C ALA A 24 -12.30 15.01 13.65
N VAL A 25 -11.94 16.21 13.19
CA VAL A 25 -11.66 16.48 11.78
C VAL A 25 -10.47 15.64 11.31
N ILE A 26 -9.40 15.62 12.08
CA ILE A 26 -8.19 14.84 11.75
C ILE A 26 -8.53 13.36 11.68
N LEU A 27 -9.30 12.84 12.62
CA LEU A 27 -9.68 11.42 12.62
C LEU A 27 -10.53 11.06 11.42
N VAL A 28 -11.48 11.92 11.03
CA VAL A 28 -12.34 11.67 9.88
C VAL A 28 -11.50 11.65 8.59
N PHE A 29 -10.65 12.65 8.39
CA PHE A 29 -9.79 12.68 7.19
C PHE A 29 -8.81 11.52 7.17
N GLY A 30 -8.25 11.17 8.32
CA GLY A 30 -7.37 10.02 8.44
C GLY A 30 -8.07 8.72 8.10
N ALA A 31 -9.30 8.54 8.57
CA ALA A 31 -10.09 7.34 8.27
C ALA A 31 -10.40 7.23 6.78
N ILE A 32 -10.82 8.33 6.17
CA ILE A 32 -11.12 8.35 4.73
C ILE A 32 -9.85 8.03 3.92
N GLY A 33 -8.72 8.64 4.27
CA GLY A 33 -7.46 8.37 3.61
C GLY A 33 -7.06 6.91 3.74
N PHE A 34 -7.16 6.36 4.93
CA PHE A 34 -6.85 4.96 5.18
C PHE A 34 -7.73 4.02 4.36
N MET A 35 -9.01 4.29 4.29
CA MET A 35 -9.95 3.48 3.52
C MET A 35 -9.65 3.51 2.02
N LYS A 36 -9.12 4.61 1.52
CA LYS A 36 -8.80 4.75 0.09
C LYS A 36 -7.41 4.24 -0.26
N ILE A 37 -6.45 4.42 0.64
CA ILE A 37 -5.06 4.03 0.40
C ILE A 37 -4.81 2.57 0.78
N GLY A 38 -5.49 2.07 1.80
CA GLY A 38 -5.32 0.70 2.28
C GLY A 38 -5.41 -0.37 1.21
N PRO A 39 -6.47 -0.36 0.37
CA PRO A 39 -6.57 -1.35 -0.71
C PRO A 39 -5.40 -1.32 -1.69
N ALA A 40 -4.85 -0.13 -1.98
CA ALA A 40 -3.70 -0.01 -2.88
C ALA A 40 -2.48 -0.74 -2.31
N TYR A 41 -2.24 -0.63 -1.01
CA TYR A 41 -1.15 -1.36 -0.36
C TYR A 41 -1.40 -2.86 -0.29
N LEU A 42 -2.64 -3.28 -0.10
CA LEU A 42 -2.99 -4.70 -0.16
C LEU A 42 -2.69 -5.28 -1.53
N GLU A 43 -3.03 -4.56 -2.59
CA GLU A 43 -2.68 -4.97 -3.96
C GLU A 43 -1.18 -5.10 -4.13
N TYR A 44 -0.43 -4.15 -3.59
CA TYR A 44 1.03 -4.18 -3.65
C TYR A 44 1.59 -5.44 -2.99
N PHE A 45 1.09 -5.80 -1.83
CA PHE A 45 1.53 -7.03 -1.16
C PHE A 45 1.17 -8.29 -1.94
N LYS A 46 0.01 -8.30 -2.61
CA LYS A 46 -0.37 -9.40 -3.50
C LYS A 46 0.59 -9.52 -4.67
N VAL A 47 0.96 -8.39 -5.27
CA VAL A 47 1.91 -8.37 -6.39
C VAL A 47 3.27 -8.89 -5.94
N LYS A 48 3.76 -8.45 -4.78
CA LYS A 48 5.03 -8.94 -4.23
C LYS A 48 4.99 -10.45 -4.01
N LYS A 49 3.90 -10.95 -3.45
CA LYS A 49 3.73 -12.37 -3.22
C LYS A 49 3.73 -13.16 -4.53
N ALA A 50 3.02 -12.67 -5.54
CA ALA A 50 2.94 -13.33 -6.84
C ALA A 50 4.30 -13.36 -7.54
N ILE A 51 5.05 -12.26 -7.44
CA ILE A 51 6.38 -12.16 -8.03
C ILE A 51 7.35 -13.11 -7.34
N HIS A 52 7.27 -13.19 -6.04
CA HIS A 52 8.11 -14.11 -5.27
C HIS A 52 7.83 -15.57 -5.65
N ALA A 53 6.56 -15.93 -5.76
CA ALA A 53 6.16 -17.27 -6.19
C ALA A 53 6.62 -17.57 -7.62
N ALA A 54 6.46 -16.60 -8.52
CA ALA A 54 6.89 -16.77 -9.92
C ALA A 54 8.40 -16.97 -10.02
N ALA A 55 9.17 -16.23 -9.24
CA ALA A 55 10.62 -16.37 -9.22
C ALA A 55 11.07 -17.74 -8.73
N LEU A 56 10.40 -18.26 -7.70
CA LEU A 56 10.71 -19.59 -7.17
C LEU A 56 10.41 -20.69 -8.18
N GLU A 57 9.26 -20.63 -8.86
CA GLU A 57 8.88 -21.59 -9.87
C GLU A 57 9.76 -21.50 -11.11
N GLY A 58 10.21 -20.28 -11.44
CA GLY A 58 10.99 -20.03 -12.63
C GLY A 58 12.49 -20.24 -12.48
N ARG A 59 12.94 -20.83 -11.39
CA ARG A 59 14.35 -20.90 -11.03
C ARG A 59 15.24 -21.51 -12.11
N ALA A 60 14.78 -22.57 -12.75
CA ALA A 60 15.50 -23.24 -13.83
C ALA A 60 14.82 -23.05 -15.18
N ALA A 61 13.90 -22.11 -15.31
CA ALA A 61 13.03 -21.96 -16.43
C ALA A 61 13.36 -20.71 -17.25
N THR A 62 12.65 -20.53 -18.35
CA THR A 62 12.81 -19.37 -19.22
C THR A 62 12.02 -18.19 -18.68
N VAL A 63 12.28 -17.00 -19.26
CA VAL A 63 11.52 -15.80 -18.95
C VAL A 63 10.03 -16.03 -19.21
N ALA A 64 9.69 -16.74 -20.29
CA ALA A 64 8.29 -17.04 -20.61
C ALA A 64 7.62 -17.86 -19.52
N ASP A 65 8.31 -18.82 -18.93
CA ASP A 65 7.77 -19.64 -17.85
C ASP A 65 7.51 -18.83 -16.59
N VAL A 66 8.40 -17.89 -16.28
CA VAL A 66 8.21 -17.00 -15.13
C VAL A 66 6.97 -16.13 -15.34
N ARG A 67 6.78 -15.61 -16.53
CA ARG A 67 5.62 -14.80 -16.85
C ARG A 67 4.32 -15.59 -16.79
N LYS A 68 4.33 -16.83 -17.25
CA LYS A 68 3.15 -17.71 -17.13
C LYS A 68 2.81 -18.00 -15.68
N SER A 69 3.82 -18.21 -14.86
CA SER A 69 3.62 -18.45 -13.44
C SER A 69 3.00 -17.23 -12.76
N PHE A 70 3.49 -16.04 -13.11
CA PHE A 70 2.90 -14.81 -12.58
C PHE A 70 1.45 -14.64 -13.05
N ASP A 71 1.15 -14.94 -14.31
CA ASP A 71 -0.22 -14.84 -14.81
C ASP A 71 -1.18 -15.75 -14.04
N ARG A 72 -0.75 -16.96 -13.71
CA ARG A 72 -1.57 -17.86 -12.90
C ARG A 72 -1.82 -17.29 -11.51
N GLN A 73 -0.80 -16.75 -10.87
CA GLN A 73 -0.94 -16.11 -9.55
C GLN A 73 -1.85 -14.88 -9.62
N ALA A 74 -1.73 -14.11 -10.69
CA ALA A 74 -2.53 -12.91 -10.87
C ALA A 74 -4.02 -13.23 -10.97
N VAL A 75 -4.35 -14.32 -11.65
CA VAL A 75 -5.75 -14.78 -11.75
C VAL A 75 -6.25 -15.24 -10.38
N MET A 76 -5.45 -15.98 -9.65
CA MET A 76 -5.84 -16.52 -8.33
C MET A 76 -5.99 -15.41 -7.29
N ASP A 77 -5.12 -14.41 -7.32
CA ASP A 77 -5.12 -13.34 -6.33
C ASP A 77 -5.81 -12.07 -6.82
N ASP A 78 -6.40 -12.10 -8.00
CA ASP A 78 -7.13 -10.96 -8.59
C ASP A 78 -6.25 -9.71 -8.72
N ILE A 79 -5.09 -9.89 -9.32
CA ILE A 79 -4.14 -8.79 -9.53
C ILE A 79 -4.42 -8.16 -10.88
N ASN A 80 -4.80 -6.89 -10.90
CA ASN A 80 -5.16 -6.15 -12.10
C ASN A 80 -4.26 -4.94 -12.39
N VAL A 81 -3.42 -4.58 -11.43
CA VAL A 81 -2.64 -3.34 -11.53
C VAL A 81 -1.41 -3.48 -12.41
N ILE A 82 -0.97 -4.70 -12.68
CA ILE A 82 0.23 -4.98 -13.44
C ILE A 82 0.05 -6.30 -14.18
N GLY A 83 0.56 -6.36 -15.40
CA GLY A 83 0.55 -7.58 -16.21
C GLY A 83 1.91 -8.24 -16.25
N SER A 84 1.96 -9.47 -16.73
CA SER A 84 3.20 -10.23 -16.80
C SER A 84 4.24 -9.58 -17.72
N GLN A 85 3.79 -8.87 -18.76
CA GLN A 85 4.69 -8.17 -19.68
C GLN A 85 5.32 -6.93 -19.04
N ASP A 86 4.81 -6.47 -17.93
CA ASP A 86 5.34 -5.31 -17.20
C ASP A 86 6.47 -5.71 -16.25
N LEU A 87 6.72 -7.00 -16.11
CA LEU A 87 7.77 -7.51 -15.24
C LEU A 87 9.12 -7.44 -15.92
N ASP A 88 10.13 -7.07 -15.16
CA ASP A 88 11.52 -7.11 -15.61
C ASP A 88 12.17 -8.36 -15.02
N VAL A 89 12.36 -9.37 -15.87
CA VAL A 89 12.89 -10.67 -15.43
C VAL A 89 14.35 -10.75 -15.86
N SER A 90 15.21 -11.03 -14.89
CA SER A 90 16.64 -11.16 -15.11
C SER A 90 17.20 -12.33 -14.32
N LYS A 91 18.42 -12.73 -14.66
CA LYS A 91 19.14 -13.76 -13.90
C LYS A 91 20.38 -13.15 -13.27
N GLU A 92 20.53 -13.38 -11.99
CA GLU A 92 21.72 -13.00 -11.27
C GLU A 92 22.36 -14.28 -10.69
N GLY A 93 23.42 -14.74 -11.33
CA GLY A 93 24.00 -16.04 -11.03
C GLY A 93 23.02 -17.14 -11.39
N ASN A 94 22.67 -17.98 -10.41
CA ASN A 94 21.70 -19.06 -10.62
C ASN A 94 20.29 -18.68 -10.19
N GLU A 95 20.09 -17.43 -9.79
CA GLU A 95 18.82 -16.97 -9.25
C GLU A 95 18.09 -16.11 -10.25
N VAL A 96 16.78 -16.37 -10.42
CA VAL A 96 15.91 -15.55 -11.22
C VAL A 96 15.40 -14.39 -10.37
N VAL A 97 15.60 -13.17 -10.87
CA VAL A 97 15.15 -11.96 -10.19
C VAL A 97 14.06 -11.32 -11.03
N VAL A 98 12.91 -11.08 -10.43
CA VAL A 98 11.77 -10.43 -11.07
C VAL A 98 11.57 -9.08 -10.41
N ALA A 99 11.62 -8.02 -11.19
CA ALA A 99 11.40 -6.67 -10.70
C ALA A 99 10.10 -6.10 -11.29
N PHE A 100 9.49 -5.21 -10.58
CA PHE A 100 8.29 -4.54 -11.05
C PHE A 100 8.23 -3.10 -10.54
N ALA A 101 7.51 -2.27 -11.29
CA ALA A 101 7.17 -0.92 -10.85
C ALA A 101 5.84 -0.53 -11.49
N TYR A 102 4.99 0.11 -10.72
CA TYR A 102 3.74 0.63 -11.24
C TYR A 102 3.26 1.80 -10.38
N SER A 103 2.33 2.58 -10.92
CA SER A 103 1.74 3.71 -10.23
C SER A 103 0.26 3.46 -10.00
N LYS A 104 -0.25 3.89 -8.85
CA LYS A 104 -1.65 3.81 -8.53
C LYS A 104 -2.16 5.20 -8.17
N LYS A 105 -3.18 5.64 -8.86
CA LYS A 105 -3.83 6.92 -8.58
C LYS A 105 -5.03 6.69 -7.68
N VAL A 106 -5.03 7.32 -6.52
CA VAL A 106 -6.10 7.20 -5.55
C VAL A 106 -6.81 8.54 -5.44
N GLY A 107 -8.08 8.58 -5.82
CA GLY A 107 -8.90 9.77 -5.67
C GLY A 107 -9.22 10.01 -4.21
N LEU A 108 -8.95 11.20 -3.70
CA LEU A 108 -9.23 11.54 -2.32
C LEU A 108 -10.55 12.29 -2.19
N PHE A 109 -10.66 13.45 -2.82
CA PHE A 109 -11.89 14.22 -2.86
C PHE A 109 -11.84 15.20 -4.04
N GLY A 110 -12.98 15.40 -4.68
CA GLY A 110 -13.08 16.31 -5.81
C GLY A 110 -12.05 16.01 -6.90
N ASN A 111 -11.23 16.99 -7.22
CA ASN A 111 -10.18 16.87 -8.21
C ASN A 111 -8.80 16.58 -7.59
N VAL A 112 -8.76 16.29 -6.29
CA VAL A 112 -7.51 15.96 -5.60
C VAL A 112 -7.31 14.46 -5.57
N SER A 113 -6.15 14.02 -6.04
CA SER A 113 -5.79 12.60 -6.07
C SER A 113 -4.37 12.42 -5.55
N LEU A 114 -4.12 11.24 -5.02
CA LEU A 114 -2.78 10.85 -4.56
C LEU A 114 -2.23 9.85 -5.56
N LEU A 115 -1.01 10.12 -6.04
CA LEU A 115 -0.29 9.18 -6.91
C LEU A 115 0.72 8.43 -6.06
N ILE A 116 0.57 7.13 -6.00
CA ILE A 116 1.48 6.27 -5.25
C ILE A 116 2.28 5.42 -6.23
N GLU A 117 3.58 5.47 -6.12
CA GLU A 117 4.46 4.67 -6.95
C GLU A 117 4.96 3.48 -6.14
N PHE A 118 4.74 2.29 -6.68
CA PHE A 118 5.16 1.05 -6.05
C PHE A 118 6.25 0.38 -6.88
N ALA A 119 7.23 -0.16 -6.20
CA ALA A 119 8.30 -0.92 -6.86
C ALA A 119 8.80 -2.00 -5.91
N GLY A 120 9.32 -3.06 -6.47
CA GLY A 120 9.88 -4.14 -5.67
C GLY A 120 10.58 -5.17 -6.53
N THR A 121 11.28 -6.08 -5.88
CA THR A 121 11.95 -7.19 -6.53
C THR A 121 11.72 -8.48 -5.76
N SER A 122 11.89 -9.61 -6.44
CA SER A 122 11.66 -10.93 -5.84
C SER A 122 12.73 -11.32 -4.83
N ASN A 123 13.88 -10.64 -4.84
CA ASN A 123 14.97 -10.96 -3.91
C ASN A 123 15.00 -10.03 -2.68
N GLN A 124 13.94 -9.29 -2.44
CA GLN A 124 13.78 -8.47 -1.25
C GLN A 124 13.05 -9.18 -0.12
#